data_f8d1b5cbaa77800bc158951b519b7877
#
_entry.id   f8d1b5cbaa77800bc158951b519b7877
#
_cell.length_a   1.000
_cell.length_b   1.000
_cell.length_c   1.000
_cell.angle_alpha   90.00
_cell.angle_beta   90.00
_cell.angle_gamma   90.00
#
_symmetry.space_group_name_H-M   'P 1'
#
loop_
_entity.id
_entity.type
_entity.pdbx_description
1 polymer ?
#
loop_
_entity_poly.entity_id
_entity_poly.type
_entity_poly.pdbx_seq_one_letter_code
_entity_poly.pdbx_strand_id
1 'polypeptide(L)'
;MNLEGIEDYGVKNIYSKIAPHFNSSRTYVWQWVKDIMKDIPKGSKICDIGCGNGRNMKFDGVNFYGLDNCEQFVDICKSQGLKVKLGDMCSIPFNSFSFDAVMSIASFHHLSNYPRRMTALYEMKRIIKPNGMIVLSVWSFNQPKKTRRVFSNYGDNIVTWDQYGKIYERYYYIFRITELKDMFNDIGLVIEKHFWDCGNEIFVLRKAEYYEK
;
A
#
# COMPACT_ATOMS: atom_id res chain seq x y z
N MET A 1 -21.84 -4.85 -10.01
CA MET A 1 -20.55 -4.81 -10.73
C MET A 1 -19.97 -6.22 -10.66
N ASN A 2 -19.61 -6.83 -11.77
CA ASN A 2 -18.90 -8.11 -11.75
C ASN A 2 -17.48 -7.83 -11.26
N LEU A 3 -17.08 -8.38 -10.11
CA LEU A 3 -15.76 -8.15 -9.50
C LEU A 3 -14.67 -9.06 -10.10
N GLU A 4 -15.08 -10.03 -10.93
CA GLU A 4 -14.16 -10.91 -11.63
C GLU A 4 -13.34 -10.10 -12.64
N GLY A 5 -12.03 -10.10 -12.50
CA GLY A 5 -11.11 -9.30 -13.35
C GLY A 5 -11.02 -7.81 -13.00
N ILE A 6 -11.73 -7.29 -11.98
CA ILE A 6 -11.71 -5.85 -11.69
C ILE A 6 -10.31 -5.34 -11.33
N GLU A 7 -9.47 -6.16 -10.71
CA GLU A 7 -8.09 -5.79 -10.38
C GLU A 7 -7.22 -5.71 -11.66
N ASP A 8 -7.49 -6.56 -12.64
CA ASP A 8 -6.77 -6.50 -13.92
C ASP A 8 -7.24 -5.30 -14.75
N TYR A 9 -8.56 -5.11 -14.91
CA TYR A 9 -9.10 -4.06 -15.77
C TYR A 9 -9.18 -2.70 -15.10
N GLY A 10 -9.63 -2.65 -13.84
CA GLY A 10 -9.87 -1.41 -13.10
C GLY A 10 -8.66 -0.92 -12.27
N VAL A 11 -7.61 -1.72 -12.14
CA VAL A 11 -6.38 -1.33 -11.45
C VAL A 11 -5.18 -1.48 -12.37
N LYS A 12 -4.67 -2.69 -12.58
CA LYS A 12 -3.41 -2.95 -13.30
C LYS A 12 -3.38 -2.31 -14.69
N ASN A 13 -4.40 -2.55 -15.55
CA ASN A 13 -4.48 -1.97 -16.88
C ASN A 13 -4.62 -0.44 -16.88
N ILE A 14 -5.29 0.12 -15.88
CA ILE A 14 -5.42 1.57 -15.80
C ILE A 14 -4.10 2.19 -15.35
N TYR A 15 -3.46 1.64 -14.31
CA TYR A 15 -2.18 2.14 -13.84
C TYR A 15 -1.08 2.01 -14.91
N SER A 16 -1.07 0.95 -15.73
CA SER A 16 -0.13 0.84 -16.84
C SER A 16 -0.27 1.98 -17.86
N LYS A 17 -1.50 2.42 -18.14
CA LYS A 17 -1.77 3.53 -19.07
C LYS A 17 -1.40 4.90 -18.49
N ILE A 18 -1.59 5.09 -17.18
CA ILE A 18 -1.36 6.39 -16.52
C ILE A 18 0.01 6.49 -15.86
N ALA A 19 0.83 5.44 -15.83
CA ALA A 19 2.10 5.39 -15.10
C ALA A 19 3.06 6.57 -15.41
N PRO A 20 3.27 7.01 -16.67
CA PRO A 20 4.11 8.18 -16.95
C PRO A 20 3.57 9.45 -16.33
N HIS A 21 2.27 9.73 -16.47
CA HIS A 21 1.62 10.91 -15.88
C HIS A 21 1.55 10.81 -14.34
N PHE A 22 1.33 9.61 -13.80
CA PHE A 22 1.39 9.37 -12.36
C PHE A 22 2.80 9.69 -11.83
N ASN A 23 3.86 9.22 -12.50
CA ASN A 23 5.24 9.45 -12.09
C ASN A 23 5.59 10.94 -12.06
N SER A 24 5.22 11.70 -13.08
CA SER A 24 5.49 13.15 -13.15
C SER A 24 4.69 13.96 -12.15
N SER A 25 3.46 13.53 -11.80
CA SER A 25 2.54 14.25 -10.91
C SER A 25 2.58 13.82 -9.44
N ARG A 26 3.20 12.70 -9.11
CA ARG A 26 3.24 12.10 -7.76
C ARG A 26 4.67 12.00 -7.23
N THR A 27 5.33 13.13 -7.04
CA THR A 27 6.72 13.23 -6.58
C THR A 27 6.85 13.45 -5.07
N TYR A 28 5.81 13.99 -4.44
CA TYR A 28 5.84 14.34 -3.02
C TYR A 28 5.62 13.12 -2.12
N VAL A 29 6.50 12.95 -1.12
CA VAL A 29 6.35 12.00 -0.03
C VAL A 29 5.58 12.67 1.11
N TRP A 30 4.53 12.02 1.63
CA TRP A 30 3.76 12.55 2.76
C TRP A 30 4.62 12.77 4.00
N GLN A 31 4.30 13.81 4.77
CA GLN A 31 5.06 14.13 5.97
C GLN A 31 5.05 13.00 7.00
N TRP A 32 3.90 12.37 7.20
CA TRP A 32 3.78 11.23 8.11
C TRP A 32 4.66 10.03 7.71
N VAL A 33 4.90 9.79 6.41
CA VAL A 33 5.87 8.76 5.96
C VAL A 33 7.27 9.15 6.41
N LYS A 34 7.66 10.42 6.20
CA LYS A 34 8.96 10.91 6.65
C LYS A 34 9.15 10.78 8.15
N ASP A 35 8.08 11.03 8.92
CA ASP A 35 8.14 10.95 10.39
C ASP A 35 8.27 9.50 10.86
N ILE A 36 7.53 8.55 10.27
CA ILE A 36 7.72 7.12 10.55
C ILE A 36 9.15 6.66 10.17
N MET A 37 9.67 7.13 9.05
CA MET A 37 11.02 6.76 8.59
C MET A 37 12.15 7.23 9.53
N LYS A 38 11.95 8.30 10.30
CA LYS A 38 12.93 8.76 11.32
C LYS A 38 13.10 7.75 12.46
N ASP A 39 12.04 7.01 12.79
CA ASP A 39 12.03 6.04 13.87
C ASP A 39 12.58 4.66 13.43
N ILE A 40 12.82 4.46 12.13
CA ILE A 40 13.37 3.19 11.61
C ILE A 40 14.90 3.18 11.75
N PRO A 41 15.49 2.16 12.40
CA PRO A 41 16.93 2.06 12.60
C PRO A 41 17.70 2.04 11.28
N LYS A 42 18.88 2.67 11.26
CA LYS A 42 19.81 2.61 10.12
C LYS A 42 20.20 1.16 9.81
N GLY A 43 20.34 0.85 8.53
CA GLY A 43 20.63 -0.50 8.04
C GLY A 43 19.41 -1.40 7.87
N SER A 44 18.24 -0.96 8.35
CA SER A 44 16.99 -1.74 8.21
C SER A 44 16.67 -2.09 6.76
N LYS A 45 16.11 -3.28 6.55
CA LYS A 45 15.54 -3.72 5.28
C LYS A 45 14.04 -3.44 5.27
N ILE A 46 13.58 -2.68 4.29
CA ILE A 46 12.18 -2.25 4.16
C ILE A 46 11.64 -2.75 2.83
N CYS A 47 10.42 -3.32 2.84
CA CYS A 47 9.69 -3.68 1.62
C CYS A 47 8.49 -2.75 1.43
N ASP A 48 8.43 -2.06 0.27
CA ASP A 48 7.28 -1.23 -0.13
C ASP A 48 6.41 -2.04 -1.10
N ILE A 49 5.21 -2.44 -0.65
CA ILE A 49 4.26 -3.30 -1.38
C ILE A 49 3.23 -2.43 -2.10
N GLY A 50 3.19 -2.53 -3.43
CA GLY A 50 2.48 -1.60 -4.29
C GLY A 50 3.24 -0.27 -4.36
N CYS A 51 4.55 -0.34 -4.60
CA CYS A 51 5.47 0.79 -4.47
C CYS A 51 5.25 1.89 -5.54
N GLY A 52 4.49 1.61 -6.61
CA GLY A 52 4.24 2.54 -7.69
C GLY A 52 5.55 3.06 -8.30
N ASN A 53 5.70 4.37 -8.39
CA ASN A 53 6.91 5.01 -8.93
C ASN A 53 8.11 5.06 -7.96
N GLY A 54 8.05 4.37 -6.83
CA GLY A 54 9.14 4.27 -5.86
C GLY A 54 9.41 5.53 -5.03
N ARG A 55 8.49 6.51 -5.01
CA ARG A 55 8.71 7.80 -4.31
C ARG A 55 8.98 7.63 -2.81
N ASN A 56 8.41 6.61 -2.18
CA ASN A 56 8.59 6.33 -0.74
C ASN A 56 9.85 5.50 -0.45
N MET A 57 10.63 5.13 -1.46
CA MET A 57 11.82 4.29 -1.32
C MET A 57 13.14 5.07 -1.34
N LYS A 58 13.07 6.41 -1.19
CA LYS A 58 14.22 7.31 -1.33
C LYS A 58 14.60 7.94 0.02
N PHE A 59 14.99 7.09 0.97
CA PHE A 59 15.51 7.54 2.27
C PHE A 59 16.90 6.95 2.50
N ASP A 60 17.81 7.79 2.96
CA ASP A 60 19.18 7.38 3.26
C ASP A 60 19.25 6.51 4.52
N GLY A 61 20.25 5.65 4.56
CA GLY A 61 20.55 4.84 5.72
C GLY A 61 19.72 3.57 5.89
N VAL A 62 18.81 3.28 4.97
CA VAL A 62 17.99 2.05 4.95
C VAL A 62 18.02 1.36 3.59
N ASN A 63 17.68 0.07 3.56
CA ASN A 63 17.71 -0.73 2.33
C ASN A 63 16.30 -1.03 1.86
N PHE A 64 15.85 -0.36 0.80
CA PHE A 64 14.54 -0.57 0.22
C PHE A 64 14.51 -1.70 -0.82
N TYR A 65 13.38 -2.41 -0.80
CA TYR A 65 12.95 -3.37 -1.82
C TYR A 65 11.50 -3.06 -2.14
N GLY A 66 11.14 -3.00 -3.40
CA GLY A 66 9.77 -2.75 -3.84
C GLY A 66 9.12 -3.97 -4.46
N LEU A 67 7.79 -3.99 -4.41
CA LEU A 67 6.93 -4.89 -5.17
C LEU A 67 5.82 -4.09 -5.81
N ASP A 68 5.58 -4.29 -7.09
CA ASP A 68 4.40 -3.73 -7.79
C ASP A 68 3.91 -4.72 -8.85
N ASN A 69 2.62 -4.76 -9.12
CA ASN A 69 2.04 -5.61 -10.15
C ASN A 69 1.95 -4.92 -11.52
N CYS A 70 2.31 -3.65 -11.61
CA CYS A 70 2.34 -2.86 -12.83
C CYS A 70 3.77 -2.81 -13.39
N GLU A 71 3.99 -3.45 -14.54
CA GLU A 71 5.31 -3.53 -15.18
C GLU A 71 5.91 -2.14 -15.45
N GLN A 72 5.09 -1.18 -15.88
CA GLN A 72 5.54 0.18 -16.16
C GLN A 72 6.10 0.88 -14.90
N PHE A 73 5.51 0.65 -13.74
CA PHE A 73 6.07 1.17 -12.49
C PHE A 73 7.37 0.46 -12.09
N VAL A 74 7.45 -0.84 -12.31
CA VAL A 74 8.69 -1.59 -12.07
C VAL A 74 9.82 -1.06 -12.96
N ASP A 75 9.55 -0.77 -14.22
CA ASP A 75 10.54 -0.21 -15.16
C ASP A 75 10.94 1.23 -14.76
N ILE A 76 9.98 2.07 -14.38
CA ILE A 76 10.26 3.40 -13.83
C ILE A 76 11.17 3.31 -12.60
N CYS A 77 10.89 2.40 -11.68
CA CYS A 77 11.73 2.20 -10.49
C CYS A 77 13.13 1.72 -10.83
N LYS A 78 13.25 0.73 -11.72
CA LYS A 78 14.55 0.20 -12.18
C LYS A 78 15.39 1.27 -12.87
N SER A 79 14.78 2.12 -13.70
CA SER A 79 15.48 3.24 -14.36
C SER A 79 16.04 4.27 -13.38
N GLN A 80 15.49 4.32 -12.15
CA GLN A 80 15.96 5.14 -11.05
C GLN A 80 16.96 4.41 -10.11
N GLY A 81 17.39 3.19 -10.46
CA GLY A 81 18.30 2.38 -9.64
C GLY A 81 17.64 1.72 -8.42
N LEU A 82 16.31 1.72 -8.32
CA LEU A 82 15.61 1.11 -7.19
C LEU A 82 15.49 -0.41 -7.38
N LYS A 83 15.57 -1.15 -6.26
CA LYS A 83 15.45 -2.61 -6.21
C LYS A 83 13.97 -2.99 -6.15
N VAL A 84 13.35 -3.28 -7.29
CA VAL A 84 11.91 -3.60 -7.39
C VAL A 84 11.70 -4.90 -8.15
N LYS A 85 10.73 -5.71 -7.68
CA LYS A 85 10.24 -6.91 -8.37
C LYS A 85 8.82 -6.67 -8.90
N LEU A 86 8.52 -7.27 -10.05
CA LEU A 86 7.16 -7.43 -10.53
C LEU A 86 6.50 -8.57 -9.74
N GLY A 87 5.31 -8.34 -9.19
CA GLY A 87 4.59 -9.37 -8.43
C GLY A 87 3.30 -8.88 -7.79
N ASP A 88 2.50 -9.83 -7.33
CA ASP A 88 1.24 -9.59 -6.64
C ASP A 88 1.47 -9.55 -5.12
N MET A 89 0.80 -8.63 -4.41
CA MET A 89 0.86 -8.56 -2.95
C MET A 89 0.22 -9.76 -2.24
N CYS A 90 -0.55 -10.57 -2.97
CA CYS A 90 -1.10 -11.84 -2.48
C CYS A 90 -0.14 -13.03 -2.68
N SER A 91 1.02 -12.82 -3.31
CA SER A 91 2.07 -13.83 -3.52
C SER A 91 3.43 -13.15 -3.59
N ILE A 92 3.92 -12.72 -2.42
CA ILE A 92 5.11 -11.88 -2.32
C ILE A 92 6.39 -12.72 -2.51
N PRO A 93 7.22 -12.43 -3.54
CA PRO A 93 8.38 -13.25 -3.90
C PRO A 93 9.62 -12.96 -3.02
N PHE A 94 9.41 -12.91 -1.71
CA PHE A 94 10.44 -12.77 -0.69
C PHE A 94 10.27 -13.82 0.39
N ASN A 95 11.38 -14.23 1.02
CA ASN A 95 11.37 -15.21 2.09
C ASN A 95 10.70 -14.66 3.36
N SER A 96 10.19 -15.56 4.20
CA SER A 96 9.68 -15.18 5.52
C SER A 96 10.76 -14.49 6.35
N PHE A 97 10.33 -13.57 7.23
CA PHE A 97 11.21 -12.87 8.18
C PHE A 97 12.39 -12.12 7.55
N SER A 98 12.21 -11.59 6.34
CA SER A 98 13.27 -10.92 5.58
C SER A 98 13.39 -9.42 5.86
N PHE A 99 12.32 -8.79 6.37
CA PHE A 99 12.25 -7.33 6.47
C PHE A 99 12.02 -6.85 7.90
N ASP A 100 12.66 -5.73 8.24
CA ASP A 100 12.46 -5.02 9.51
C ASP A 100 11.17 -4.21 9.48
N ALA A 101 10.78 -3.71 8.30
CA ALA A 101 9.51 -3.05 8.07
C ALA A 101 8.93 -3.43 6.71
N VAL A 102 7.60 -3.47 6.63
CA VAL A 102 6.82 -3.58 5.40
C VAL A 102 5.92 -2.35 5.31
N MET A 103 5.90 -1.71 4.15
CA MET A 103 5.01 -0.58 3.86
C MET A 103 4.02 -0.98 2.78
N SER A 104 2.76 -0.55 2.90
CA SER A 104 1.77 -0.59 1.82
C SER A 104 0.99 0.72 1.84
N ILE A 105 1.50 1.68 1.07
CA ILE A 105 1.04 3.07 1.12
C ILE A 105 0.06 3.35 -0.02
N ALA A 106 -1.22 3.52 0.33
CA ALA A 106 -2.31 3.81 -0.62
C ALA A 106 -2.38 2.80 -1.79
N SER A 107 -2.19 1.51 -1.48
CA SER A 107 -2.17 0.40 -2.44
C SER A 107 -3.14 -0.71 -2.06
N PHE A 108 -3.21 -1.12 -0.80
CA PHE A 108 -4.04 -2.22 -0.29
C PHE A 108 -5.53 -2.11 -0.65
N HIS A 109 -6.06 -0.91 -0.76
CA HIS A 109 -7.44 -0.63 -1.13
C HIS A 109 -7.78 -0.91 -2.61
N HIS A 110 -6.82 -1.37 -3.40
CA HIS A 110 -7.08 -1.85 -4.75
C HIS A 110 -7.43 -3.33 -4.83
N LEU A 111 -7.32 -4.07 -3.72
CA LEU A 111 -7.76 -5.47 -3.67
C LEU A 111 -9.29 -5.56 -3.63
N SER A 112 -9.86 -6.34 -4.55
CA SER A 112 -11.29 -6.33 -4.85
C SER A 112 -12.15 -7.13 -3.87
N ASN A 113 -11.58 -8.15 -3.22
CA ASN A 113 -12.36 -9.04 -2.37
C ASN A 113 -11.67 -9.39 -1.05
N TYR A 114 -12.48 -9.83 -0.08
CA TYR A 114 -12.01 -10.16 1.26
C TYR A 114 -10.90 -11.24 1.29
N PRO A 115 -11.03 -12.40 0.57
CA PRO A 115 -9.96 -13.40 0.56
C PRO A 115 -8.61 -12.85 0.11
N ARG A 116 -8.57 -12.04 -0.94
CA ARG A 116 -7.31 -11.44 -1.43
C ARG A 116 -6.73 -10.45 -0.42
N ARG A 117 -7.57 -9.65 0.25
CA ARG A 117 -7.14 -8.75 1.32
C ARG A 117 -6.49 -9.51 2.47
N MET A 118 -7.14 -10.60 2.92
CA MET A 118 -6.58 -11.46 3.96
C MET A 118 -5.27 -12.11 3.52
N THR A 119 -5.21 -12.65 2.29
CA THR A 119 -3.97 -13.22 1.74
C THR A 119 -2.83 -12.19 1.72
N ALA A 120 -3.08 -10.98 1.26
CA ALA A 120 -2.08 -9.93 1.24
C ALA A 120 -1.58 -9.54 2.65
N LEU A 121 -2.47 -9.48 3.64
CA LEU A 121 -2.09 -9.25 5.04
C LEU A 121 -1.26 -10.40 5.61
N TYR A 122 -1.63 -11.66 5.31
CA TYR A 122 -0.83 -12.84 5.69
C TYR A 122 0.57 -12.79 5.07
N GLU A 123 0.67 -12.43 3.80
CA GLU A 123 1.95 -12.30 3.11
C GLU A 123 2.82 -11.18 3.72
N MET A 124 2.25 -10.01 4.00
CA MET A 124 2.95 -8.93 4.70
C MET A 124 3.42 -9.38 6.08
N LYS A 125 2.55 -10.07 6.85
CA LYS A 125 2.91 -10.64 8.15
C LYS A 125 3.99 -11.72 8.01
N ARG A 126 3.97 -12.53 6.97
CA ARG A 126 4.95 -13.58 6.73
C ARG A 126 6.35 -13.02 6.52
N ILE A 127 6.48 -11.99 5.71
CA ILE A 127 7.80 -11.45 5.32
C ILE A 127 8.44 -10.52 6.35
N ILE A 128 7.69 -9.94 7.30
CA ILE A 128 8.28 -9.16 8.39
C ILE A 128 8.93 -10.07 9.43
N LYS A 129 10.01 -9.61 10.04
CA LYS A 129 10.67 -10.24 11.19
C LYS A 129 9.74 -10.24 12.41
N PRO A 130 10.01 -11.05 13.46
CA PRO A 130 9.19 -11.07 14.67
C PRO A 130 8.95 -9.68 15.27
N ASN A 131 9.99 -8.87 15.42
CA ASN A 131 9.93 -7.51 15.96
C ASN A 131 9.73 -6.43 14.88
N GLY A 132 9.43 -6.83 13.64
CA GLY A 132 9.21 -5.91 12.54
C GLY A 132 7.85 -5.21 12.62
N MET A 133 7.67 -4.16 11.81
CA MET A 133 6.42 -3.43 11.72
C MET A 133 5.82 -3.47 10.32
N ILE A 134 4.50 -3.34 10.23
CA ILE A 134 3.80 -3.04 8.98
C ILE A 134 3.24 -1.63 9.07
N VAL A 135 3.48 -0.81 8.06
CA VAL A 135 2.85 0.49 7.87
C VAL A 135 1.87 0.37 6.72
N LEU A 136 0.60 0.38 7.03
CA LEU A 136 -0.47 0.25 6.04
C LEU A 136 -1.27 1.54 5.98
N SER A 137 -1.47 2.09 4.77
CA SER A 137 -2.42 3.18 4.59
C SER A 137 -3.42 2.88 3.49
N VAL A 138 -4.66 3.27 3.75
CA VAL A 138 -5.77 3.21 2.80
C VAL A 138 -6.46 4.57 2.73
N TRP A 139 -7.17 4.85 1.63
CA TRP A 139 -7.97 6.05 1.58
C TRP A 139 -9.09 6.00 2.61
N SER A 140 -9.24 7.10 3.35
CA SER A 140 -10.34 7.32 4.30
C SER A 140 -11.62 7.68 3.56
N PHE A 141 -12.77 7.31 4.15
CA PHE A 141 -14.05 7.85 3.74
C PHE A 141 -14.09 9.39 3.88
N ASN A 142 -13.43 9.89 4.92
CA ASN A 142 -13.33 11.32 5.19
C ASN A 142 -12.18 11.93 4.38
N GLN A 143 -12.53 12.66 3.32
CA GLN A 143 -11.56 13.32 2.45
C GLN A 143 -11.43 14.82 2.77
N PRO A 144 -10.24 15.42 2.61
CA PRO A 144 -10.07 16.87 2.76
C PRO A 144 -10.92 17.63 1.75
N LYS A 145 -11.62 18.67 2.17
CA LYS A 145 -12.49 19.50 1.29
C LYS A 145 -11.77 19.97 0.02
N LYS A 146 -10.48 20.32 0.13
CA LYS A 146 -9.66 20.79 -0.99
C LYS A 146 -9.43 19.75 -2.10
N THR A 147 -9.60 18.45 -1.81
CA THR A 147 -9.37 17.38 -2.81
C THR A 147 -10.54 17.18 -3.75
N ARG A 148 -11.71 17.78 -3.47
CA ARG A 148 -12.98 17.58 -4.20
C ARG A 148 -13.38 16.10 -4.34
N ARG A 149 -12.74 15.19 -3.58
CA ARG A 149 -13.03 13.77 -3.60
C ARG A 149 -14.12 13.49 -2.58
N VAL A 150 -15.19 12.85 -3.01
CA VAL A 150 -16.32 12.48 -2.17
C VAL A 150 -16.63 11.01 -2.43
N PHE A 151 -16.78 10.24 -1.35
CA PHE A 151 -17.27 8.86 -1.42
C PHE A 151 -18.72 8.83 -0.93
N SER A 152 -19.60 8.20 -1.70
CA SER A 152 -21.01 8.06 -1.35
C SER A 152 -21.25 6.92 -0.35
N ASN A 153 -20.39 5.92 -0.35
CA ASN A 153 -20.51 4.72 0.49
C ASN A 153 -19.14 4.09 0.79
N TYR A 154 -19.11 3.31 1.85
CA TYR A 154 -18.05 2.34 2.09
C TYR A 154 -18.13 1.20 1.08
N GLY A 155 -17.06 0.43 0.92
CA GLY A 155 -16.99 -0.67 -0.03
C GLY A 155 -16.48 -0.23 -1.39
N ASP A 156 -17.04 -0.82 -2.45
CA ASP A 156 -16.58 -0.65 -3.83
C ASP A 156 -16.89 0.75 -4.36
N ASN A 157 -15.87 1.40 -4.89
CA ASN A 157 -15.94 2.73 -5.48
C ASN A 157 -15.13 2.79 -6.78
N ILE A 158 -15.58 3.64 -7.70
CA ILE A 158 -14.82 4.02 -8.89
C ILE A 158 -14.35 5.46 -8.73
N VAL A 159 -13.06 5.69 -8.95
CA VAL A 159 -12.45 7.02 -8.85
C VAL A 159 -11.79 7.38 -10.15
N THR A 160 -12.19 8.52 -10.69
CA THR A 160 -11.66 9.02 -11.95
C THR A 160 -10.24 9.56 -11.81
N TRP A 161 -9.48 9.45 -12.88
CA TRP A 161 -8.19 10.07 -13.09
C TRP A 161 -8.23 10.83 -14.40
N ASP A 162 -8.10 12.15 -14.34
CA ASP A 162 -7.97 12.97 -15.54
C ASP A 162 -6.50 13.06 -15.96
N GLN A 163 -6.23 12.67 -17.19
CA GLN A 163 -4.94 12.82 -17.84
C GLN A 163 -5.13 13.63 -19.12
N TYR A 164 -4.96 14.95 -19.01
CA TYR A 164 -5.09 15.89 -20.14
C TYR A 164 -6.45 15.77 -20.86
N GLY A 165 -7.54 15.68 -20.13
CA GLY A 165 -8.90 15.53 -20.65
C GLY A 165 -9.32 14.09 -20.95
N LYS A 166 -8.41 13.12 -20.88
CA LYS A 166 -8.75 11.71 -20.98
C LYS A 166 -9.03 11.14 -19.59
N ILE A 167 -10.24 10.66 -19.39
CA ILE A 167 -10.70 10.14 -18.10
C ILE A 167 -10.44 8.62 -18.05
N TYR A 168 -9.81 8.18 -16.97
CA TYR A 168 -9.63 6.79 -16.60
C TYR A 168 -10.35 6.50 -15.30
N GLU A 169 -10.98 5.35 -15.20
CA GLU A 169 -11.72 4.90 -14.02
C GLU A 169 -10.92 3.86 -13.26
N ARG A 170 -10.63 4.13 -11.98
CA ARG A 170 -9.85 3.25 -11.12
C ARG A 170 -10.71 2.69 -10.01
N TYR A 171 -10.59 1.40 -9.76
CA TYR A 171 -11.25 0.74 -8.65
C TYR A 171 -10.57 1.04 -7.31
N TYR A 172 -11.39 1.31 -6.29
CA TYR A 172 -10.99 1.47 -4.89
C TYR A 172 -12.02 0.82 -3.97
N TYR A 173 -11.54 0.19 -2.92
CA TYR A 173 -12.38 -0.23 -1.80
C TYR A 173 -12.19 0.74 -0.63
N ILE A 174 -13.26 1.36 -0.18
CA ILE A 174 -13.24 2.29 0.95
C ILE A 174 -13.65 1.55 2.22
N PHE A 175 -12.67 1.33 3.08
CA PHE A 175 -12.82 0.52 4.28
C PHE A 175 -13.59 1.23 5.38
N ARG A 176 -14.39 0.47 6.15
CA ARG A 176 -14.72 0.85 7.53
C ARG A 176 -13.49 0.57 8.41
N ILE A 177 -13.23 1.45 9.39
CA ILE A 177 -12.10 1.26 10.31
C ILE A 177 -12.29 -0.02 11.14
N THR A 178 -13.53 -0.34 11.54
CA THR A 178 -13.85 -1.58 12.25
C THR A 178 -13.48 -2.82 11.43
N GLU A 179 -13.82 -2.84 10.14
CA GLU A 179 -13.47 -3.93 9.22
C GLU A 179 -11.96 -4.18 9.18
N LEU A 180 -11.15 -3.12 9.05
CA LEU A 180 -9.69 -3.24 9.08
C LEU A 180 -9.17 -3.77 10.42
N LYS A 181 -9.72 -3.29 11.53
CA LYS A 181 -9.36 -3.77 12.88
C LYS A 181 -9.65 -5.25 13.05
N ASP A 182 -10.81 -5.70 12.59
CA ASP A 182 -11.20 -7.11 12.65
C ASP A 182 -10.23 -7.96 11.80
N MET A 183 -9.94 -7.55 10.56
CA MET A 183 -8.96 -8.22 9.70
C MET A 183 -7.57 -8.33 10.32
N PHE A 184 -7.08 -7.27 10.98
CA PHE A 184 -5.78 -7.31 11.66
C PHE A 184 -5.79 -8.26 12.86
N ASN A 185 -6.86 -8.21 13.66
CA ASN A 185 -7.01 -9.10 14.81
C ASN A 185 -7.09 -10.58 14.39
N ASP A 186 -7.84 -10.91 13.35
CA ASP A 186 -8.01 -12.27 12.84
C ASP A 186 -6.69 -12.94 12.46
N ILE A 187 -5.70 -12.16 12.05
CA ILE A 187 -4.36 -12.68 11.72
C ILE A 187 -3.32 -12.45 12.81
N GLY A 188 -3.71 -11.96 13.99
CA GLY A 188 -2.81 -11.69 15.09
C GLY A 188 -1.83 -10.56 14.79
N LEU A 189 -2.32 -9.47 14.23
CA LEU A 189 -1.63 -8.18 14.17
C LEU A 189 -2.24 -7.22 15.19
N VAL A 190 -1.38 -6.53 15.94
CA VAL A 190 -1.77 -5.52 16.94
C VAL A 190 -1.54 -4.14 16.37
N ILE A 191 -2.50 -3.25 16.56
CA ILE A 191 -2.39 -1.85 16.17
C ILE A 191 -1.58 -1.11 17.24
N GLU A 192 -0.37 -0.67 16.87
CA GLU A 192 0.48 0.19 17.70
C GLU A 192 0.07 1.66 17.58
N LYS A 193 -0.21 2.11 16.35
CA LYS A 193 -0.68 3.47 16.06
C LYS A 193 -1.76 3.45 15.00
N HIS A 194 -2.76 4.31 15.16
CA HIS A 194 -3.76 4.61 14.13
C HIS A 194 -4.04 6.11 14.13
N PHE A 195 -3.98 6.72 12.97
CA PHE A 195 -4.29 8.14 12.79
C PHE A 195 -4.75 8.43 11.36
N TRP A 196 -5.44 9.56 11.21
CA TRP A 196 -5.84 10.08 9.92
C TRP A 196 -4.93 11.23 9.48
N ASP A 197 -4.49 11.22 8.23
CA ASP A 197 -3.78 12.35 7.61
C ASP A 197 -4.11 12.48 6.13
N CYS A 198 -4.42 13.69 5.71
CA CYS A 198 -4.63 14.05 4.30
C CYS A 198 -5.54 13.09 3.52
N GLY A 199 -6.62 12.57 4.16
CA GLY A 199 -7.59 11.68 3.53
C GLY A 199 -7.15 10.21 3.51
N ASN A 200 -6.18 9.84 4.31
CA ASN A 200 -5.77 8.46 4.52
C ASN A 200 -6.00 8.05 5.98
N GLU A 201 -6.37 6.78 6.17
CA GLU A 201 -6.26 6.08 7.44
C GLU A 201 -4.91 5.36 7.46
N ILE A 202 -4.10 5.62 8.47
CA ILE A 202 -2.74 5.08 8.59
C ILE A 202 -2.66 4.20 9.84
N PHE A 203 -2.15 2.99 9.64
CA PHE A 203 -1.95 2.01 10.71
C PHE A 203 -0.48 1.61 10.79
N VAL A 204 0.07 1.61 11.99
CA VAL A 204 1.32 0.95 12.31
C VAL A 204 0.97 -0.31 13.09
N LEU A 205 1.37 -1.46 12.56
CA LEU A 205 0.98 -2.78 13.07
C LEU A 205 2.23 -3.57 13.46
N ARG A 206 2.09 -4.42 14.48
CA ARG A 206 3.09 -5.40 14.89
C ARG A 206 2.48 -6.77 15.01
N LYS A 207 3.31 -7.81 14.97
CA LYS A 207 2.85 -9.16 15.35
C LYS A 207 2.45 -9.15 16.83
N ALA A 208 1.34 -9.81 17.14
CA ALA A 208 1.02 -10.11 18.53
C ALA A 208 2.19 -10.92 19.14
N GLU A 209 2.66 -10.52 20.32
CA GLU A 209 3.61 -11.32 21.06
C GLU A 209 2.89 -12.57 21.56
N TYR A 210 3.32 -13.73 21.07
CA TYR A 210 2.94 -14.98 21.68
C TYR A 210 3.84 -15.16 22.90
N TYR A 211 3.31 -14.88 24.10
CA TYR A 211 3.89 -15.44 25.31
C TYR A 211 3.65 -16.96 25.24
N GLU A 212 4.68 -17.73 24.94
CA GLU A 212 4.66 -19.16 25.22
C GLU A 212 4.41 -19.32 26.73
N LYS A 213 3.25 -19.91 27.07
CA LYS A 213 2.90 -20.25 28.45
C LYS A 213 3.57 -21.54 28.85
#